data_f93acb530b20b2641b4c8c29b7910864
#
_entry.id   f93acb530b20b2641b4c8c29b7910864
#
_cell.length_a   1.000
_cell.length_b   1.000
_cell.length_c   1.000
_cell.angle_alpha   90.00
_cell.angle_beta   90.00
_cell.angle_gamma   90.00
#
_symmetry.space_group_name_H-M   'P 1'
#
loop_
_entity.id
_entity.type
_entity.pdbx_description
1 polymer ?
#
loop_
_entity_poly.entity_id
_entity_poly.type
_entity_poly.pdbx_seq_one_letter_code
_entity_poly.pdbx_strand_id
1 'polypeptide(L)'
;ATQVILDSMKWLNLDYDNQGAVVYQMQRLDRYKEVADSLLEKGFAYWDYGSKEELDAMREAQKLRGEKPRYDGRWRPERAAELGLVKPEGVKPVLRFRNPDDGDVTWEDAVYGPITVSNTELVIMRSDGIPTYNFAVVVDDIDMKMTHVIRGADHINNTPRQINLYRALGVEPPIFGHLPLINGPDGKKLSKR
;
A
#
# COMPACT_ATOMS: atom_id res chain seq x y z
N ALA A 1 21.26 8.03 3.81
CA ALA A 1 20.46 6.94 4.40
C ALA A 1 20.79 5.58 3.75
N THR A 2 20.73 5.44 2.42
CA THR A 2 20.96 4.16 1.70
C THR A 2 22.33 3.57 1.97
N GLN A 3 23.40 4.37 1.91
CA GLN A 3 24.77 3.87 2.16
C GLN A 3 24.91 3.24 3.54
N VAL A 4 24.30 3.84 4.57
CA VAL A 4 24.34 3.29 5.95
C VAL A 4 23.70 1.88 6.00
N ILE A 5 22.62 1.65 5.24
CA ILE A 5 21.98 0.33 5.17
C ILE A 5 22.92 -0.68 4.51
N LEU A 6 23.52 -0.32 3.38
CA LEU A 6 24.47 -1.18 2.66
C LEU A 6 25.72 -1.51 3.51
N ASP A 7 26.25 -0.53 4.20
CA ASP A 7 27.40 -0.70 5.11
C ASP A 7 27.03 -1.61 6.29
N SER A 8 25.81 -1.45 6.85
CA SER A 8 25.31 -2.31 7.93
C SER A 8 25.12 -3.76 7.49
N MET A 9 24.58 -3.98 6.29
CA MET A 9 24.43 -5.32 5.72
C MET A 9 25.82 -5.98 5.53
N LYS A 10 26.77 -5.24 4.97
CA LYS A 10 28.13 -5.72 4.80
C LYS A 10 28.80 -6.06 6.15
N TRP A 11 28.62 -5.19 7.15
CA TRP A 11 29.15 -5.41 8.50
C TRP A 11 28.55 -6.66 9.16
N LEU A 12 27.27 -6.96 8.90
CA LEU A 12 26.56 -8.15 9.40
C LEU A 12 26.81 -9.41 8.56
N ASN A 13 27.60 -9.34 7.47
CA ASN A 13 27.78 -10.41 6.48
C ASN A 13 26.44 -10.89 5.87
N LEU A 14 25.50 -9.96 5.67
CA LEU A 14 24.22 -10.21 4.99
C LEU A 14 24.40 -9.88 3.51
N ASP A 15 24.80 -10.87 2.73
CA ASP A 15 24.94 -10.75 1.29
C ASP A 15 23.58 -10.83 0.59
N TYR A 16 23.47 -10.23 -0.59
CA TYR A 16 22.30 -10.26 -1.44
C TYR A 16 22.72 -10.41 -2.92
N ASP A 17 21.87 -11.03 -3.73
CA ASP A 17 22.25 -11.50 -5.07
C ASP A 17 22.56 -10.39 -6.08
N ASN A 18 21.94 -9.21 -5.93
CA ASN A 18 22.10 -8.08 -6.85
C ASN A 18 23.00 -6.96 -6.33
N GLN A 19 24.08 -7.29 -5.64
CA GLN A 19 25.00 -6.31 -5.02
C GLN A 19 25.52 -5.24 -5.99
N GLY A 20 25.70 -5.59 -7.27
CA GLY A 20 26.17 -4.65 -8.30
C GLY A 20 25.05 -3.86 -9.00
N ALA A 21 23.79 -4.13 -8.68
CA ALA A 21 22.62 -3.56 -9.36
C ALA A 21 21.49 -3.20 -8.39
N VAL A 22 21.82 -2.43 -7.36
CA VAL A 22 20.84 -1.95 -6.38
C VAL A 22 19.79 -1.08 -7.08
N VAL A 23 18.52 -1.39 -6.86
CA VAL A 23 17.38 -0.68 -7.46
C VAL A 23 16.92 0.44 -6.53
N TYR A 24 16.79 1.64 -7.09
CA TYR A 24 16.34 2.82 -6.36
C TYR A 24 14.94 3.22 -6.82
N GLN A 25 13.97 3.26 -5.92
CA GLN A 25 12.57 3.57 -6.25
C GLN A 25 12.40 4.90 -7.00
N MET A 26 13.13 5.94 -6.60
CA MET A 26 13.05 7.25 -7.27
C MET A 26 13.53 7.24 -8.72
N GLN A 27 14.23 6.20 -9.17
CA GLN A 27 14.64 6.01 -10.57
C GLN A 27 13.60 5.23 -11.38
N ARG A 28 12.51 4.78 -10.76
CA ARG A 28 11.46 3.93 -11.35
C ARG A 28 10.10 4.63 -11.45
N LEU A 29 10.05 5.94 -11.31
CA LEU A 29 8.78 6.68 -11.29
C LEU A 29 7.94 6.45 -12.55
N ASP A 30 8.57 6.37 -13.73
CA ASP A 30 7.89 6.08 -15.00
C ASP A 30 7.23 4.69 -15.00
N ARG A 31 7.90 3.69 -14.41
CA ARG A 31 7.35 2.35 -14.28
C ARG A 31 6.13 2.31 -13.36
N TYR A 32 6.17 3.01 -12.23
CA TYR A 32 5.00 3.10 -11.34
C TYR A 32 3.84 3.81 -12.02
N LYS A 33 4.13 4.87 -12.78
CA LYS A 33 3.10 5.57 -13.54
C LYS A 33 2.45 4.66 -14.58
N GLU A 34 3.24 3.92 -15.36
CA GLU A 34 2.74 2.95 -16.35
C GLU A 34 1.77 1.95 -15.73
N VAL A 35 2.16 1.35 -14.59
CA VAL A 35 1.31 0.37 -13.89
C VAL A 35 0.05 1.03 -13.29
N ALA A 36 0.17 2.25 -12.77
CA ALA A 36 -0.96 3.02 -12.25
C ALA A 36 -1.97 3.36 -13.36
N ASP A 37 -1.49 3.80 -14.52
CA ASP A 37 -2.33 4.07 -15.70
C ASP A 37 -3.04 2.80 -16.18
N SER A 38 -2.37 1.64 -16.18
CA SER A 38 -3.00 0.35 -16.51
C SER A 38 -4.12 -0.04 -15.53
N LEU A 39 -3.94 0.21 -14.22
CA LEU A 39 -5.01 -0.02 -13.23
C LEU A 39 -6.20 0.93 -13.44
N LEU A 40 -5.93 2.18 -13.80
CA LEU A 40 -6.97 3.16 -14.12
C LEU A 40 -7.78 2.75 -15.35
N GLU A 41 -7.10 2.35 -16.44
CA GLU A 41 -7.74 1.89 -17.69
C GLU A 41 -8.62 0.66 -17.48
N LYS A 42 -8.19 -0.27 -16.61
CA LYS A 42 -8.93 -1.49 -16.26
C LYS A 42 -10.05 -1.26 -15.24
N GLY A 43 -10.23 -0.04 -14.72
CA GLY A 43 -11.23 0.29 -13.72
C GLY A 43 -10.90 -0.17 -12.29
N PHE A 44 -9.65 -0.61 -12.04
CA PHE A 44 -9.16 -0.95 -10.71
C PHE A 44 -8.63 0.24 -9.92
N ALA A 45 -8.62 1.42 -10.52
CA ALA A 45 -8.26 2.67 -9.86
C ALA A 45 -9.16 3.81 -10.34
N TYR A 46 -9.21 4.89 -9.58
CA TYR A 46 -9.98 6.08 -9.91
C TYR A 46 -9.37 7.33 -9.27
N TRP A 47 -9.69 8.49 -9.86
CA TRP A 47 -9.24 9.78 -9.35
C TRP A 47 -10.10 10.24 -8.18
N ASP A 48 -9.45 10.56 -7.06
CA ASP A 48 -10.08 11.09 -5.86
C ASP A 48 -9.67 12.56 -5.67
N TYR A 49 -10.68 13.43 -5.66
CA TYR A 49 -10.55 14.87 -5.51
C TYR A 49 -10.90 15.37 -4.10
N GLY A 50 -11.12 14.45 -3.15
CA GLY A 50 -11.47 14.80 -1.78
C GLY A 50 -10.37 15.59 -1.08
N SER A 51 -10.75 16.71 -0.46
CA SER A 51 -9.84 17.49 0.36
C SER A 51 -9.52 16.78 1.68
N LYS A 52 -8.44 17.21 2.34
CA LYS A 52 -8.09 16.69 3.67
C LYS A 52 -9.20 16.99 4.67
N GLU A 53 -9.77 18.18 4.61
CA GLU A 53 -10.85 18.66 5.48
C GLU A 53 -12.10 17.79 5.33
N GLU A 54 -12.49 17.47 4.10
CA GLU A 54 -13.63 16.57 3.81
C GLU A 54 -13.38 15.15 4.36
N LEU A 55 -12.18 14.62 4.17
CA LEU A 55 -11.81 13.29 4.67
C LEU A 55 -11.78 13.25 6.21
N ASP A 56 -11.31 14.30 6.86
CA ASP A 56 -11.28 14.38 8.32
C ASP A 56 -12.70 14.54 8.88
N ALA A 57 -13.56 15.37 8.27
CA ALA A 57 -14.97 15.49 8.65
C ALA A 57 -15.74 14.18 8.48
N MET A 58 -15.49 13.45 7.39
CA MET A 58 -16.07 12.12 7.17
C MET A 58 -15.67 11.14 8.28
N ARG A 59 -14.38 11.08 8.64
CA ARG A 59 -13.88 10.19 9.70
C ARG A 59 -14.46 10.54 11.06
N GLU A 60 -14.56 11.82 11.40
CA GLU A 60 -15.18 12.26 12.65
C GLU A 60 -16.67 11.89 12.71
N ALA A 61 -17.41 12.08 11.61
CA ALA A 61 -18.81 11.65 11.53
C ALA A 61 -18.97 10.14 11.71
N GLN A 62 -18.06 9.32 11.17
CA GLN A 62 -18.07 7.86 11.36
C GLN A 62 -17.79 7.49 12.82
N LYS A 63 -16.80 8.13 13.46
CA LYS A 63 -16.52 7.93 14.91
C LYS A 63 -17.73 8.26 15.79
N LEU A 64 -18.40 9.39 15.52
CA LEU A 64 -19.60 9.79 16.26
C LEU A 64 -20.75 8.77 16.15
N ARG A 65 -20.82 8.01 15.04
CA ARG A 65 -21.77 6.91 14.87
C ARG A 65 -21.27 5.57 15.44
N GLY A 66 -20.08 5.54 16.06
CA GLY A 66 -19.47 4.31 16.58
C GLY A 66 -18.89 3.39 15.48
N GLU A 67 -18.73 3.89 14.26
CA GLU A 67 -18.17 3.15 13.14
C GLU A 67 -16.64 3.23 13.14
N LYS A 68 -15.98 2.18 12.63
CA LYS A 68 -14.53 2.24 12.38
C LYS A 68 -14.27 3.18 11.21
N PRO A 69 -13.49 4.27 11.39
CA PRO A 69 -13.22 5.21 10.32
C PRO A 69 -12.56 4.55 9.10
N ARG A 70 -13.19 4.69 7.95
CA ARG A 70 -12.68 4.21 6.67
C ARG A 70 -13.12 5.15 5.54
N TYR A 71 -12.37 5.15 4.45
CA TYR A 71 -12.76 5.88 3.28
C TYR A 71 -14.04 5.27 2.68
N ASP A 72 -14.97 6.11 2.27
CA ASP A 72 -16.31 5.70 1.83
C ASP A 72 -16.44 5.48 0.31
N GLY A 73 -15.37 5.67 -0.45
CA GLY A 73 -15.36 5.48 -1.90
C GLY A 73 -16.15 6.53 -2.67
N ARG A 74 -16.41 7.71 -2.10
CA ARG A 74 -17.27 8.74 -2.70
C ARG A 74 -16.87 9.19 -4.10
N TRP A 75 -15.58 9.12 -4.44
CA TRP A 75 -15.06 9.47 -5.76
C TRP A 75 -14.97 8.29 -6.73
N ARG A 76 -15.46 7.10 -6.36
CA ARG A 76 -15.71 6.05 -7.36
C ARG A 76 -16.67 6.60 -8.40
N PRO A 77 -16.43 6.41 -9.72
CA PRO A 77 -17.21 7.07 -10.78
C PRO A 77 -18.73 6.98 -10.62
N GLU A 78 -19.24 5.78 -10.33
CA GLU A 78 -20.66 5.52 -10.11
C GLU A 78 -21.20 6.27 -8.89
N ARG A 79 -20.45 6.26 -7.79
CA ARG A 79 -20.86 6.89 -6.54
C ARG A 79 -20.76 8.40 -6.59
N ALA A 80 -19.74 8.92 -7.26
CA ALA A 80 -19.60 10.36 -7.49
C ALA A 80 -20.79 10.90 -8.32
N ALA A 81 -21.24 10.13 -9.32
CA ALA A 81 -22.41 10.47 -10.12
C ALA A 81 -23.69 10.47 -9.27
N GLU A 82 -23.91 9.44 -8.44
CA GLU A 82 -25.07 9.36 -7.53
C GLU A 82 -25.10 10.52 -6.52
N LEU A 83 -23.94 10.92 -6.01
CA LEU A 83 -23.80 12.03 -5.06
C LEU A 83 -23.78 13.41 -5.73
N GLY A 84 -23.81 13.48 -7.05
CA GLY A 84 -23.71 14.73 -7.80
C GLY A 84 -22.39 15.48 -7.59
N LEU A 85 -21.29 14.76 -7.31
CA LEU A 85 -20.00 15.38 -7.09
C LEU A 85 -19.43 15.92 -8.40
N VAL A 86 -18.98 17.16 -8.35
CA VAL A 86 -18.35 17.85 -9.48
C VAL A 86 -16.85 17.96 -9.20
N LYS A 87 -16.05 17.62 -10.20
CA LYS A 87 -14.59 17.76 -10.12
C LYS A 87 -14.23 19.21 -9.80
N PRO A 88 -13.56 19.47 -8.65
CA PRO A 88 -13.21 20.84 -8.27
C PRO A 88 -12.13 21.40 -9.19
N GLU A 89 -12.24 22.67 -9.54
CA GLU A 89 -11.26 23.35 -10.37
C GLU A 89 -9.95 23.58 -9.62
N GLY A 90 -8.82 23.40 -10.29
CA GLY A 90 -7.49 23.64 -9.71
C GLY A 90 -7.00 22.60 -8.69
N VAL A 91 -7.79 21.61 -8.34
CA VAL A 91 -7.39 20.54 -7.40
C VAL A 91 -6.66 19.41 -8.14
N LYS A 92 -5.45 19.09 -7.69
CA LYS A 92 -4.72 17.92 -8.16
C LYS A 92 -5.21 16.68 -7.40
N PRO A 93 -5.81 15.70 -8.09
CA PRO A 93 -6.33 14.51 -7.43
C PRO A 93 -5.20 13.56 -7.00
N VAL A 94 -5.56 12.62 -6.14
CA VAL A 94 -4.78 11.42 -5.90
C VAL A 94 -5.39 10.27 -6.70
N LEU A 95 -4.57 9.28 -7.07
CA LEU A 95 -5.09 8.04 -7.66
C LEU A 95 -5.32 7.04 -6.53
N ARG A 96 -6.53 6.55 -6.45
CA ARG A 96 -6.96 5.60 -5.42
C ARG A 96 -7.24 4.24 -6.02
N PHE A 97 -6.77 3.19 -5.36
CA PHE A 97 -7.09 1.81 -5.72
C PHE A 97 -8.52 1.47 -5.28
N ARG A 98 -9.28 0.87 -6.18
CA ARG A 98 -10.64 0.40 -5.94
C ARG A 98 -10.58 -1.00 -5.33
N ASN A 99 -10.73 -1.08 -4.03
CA ASN A 99 -10.85 -2.36 -3.36
C ASN A 99 -12.17 -3.07 -3.71
N PRO A 100 -12.18 -4.42 -3.69
CA PRO A 100 -13.43 -5.18 -3.68
C PRO A 100 -14.32 -4.76 -2.50
N ASP A 101 -15.63 -4.82 -2.70
CA ASP A 101 -16.62 -4.33 -1.71
C ASP A 101 -16.77 -5.26 -0.48
N ASP A 102 -16.42 -6.54 -0.61
CA ASP A 102 -16.44 -7.56 0.43
C ASP A 102 -15.31 -7.45 1.48
N GLY A 103 -14.40 -6.52 1.27
CA GLY A 103 -13.54 -5.89 2.28
C GLY A 103 -12.55 -6.73 3.05
N ASP A 104 -12.74 -8.03 3.22
CA ASP A 104 -11.85 -8.90 4.00
C ASP A 104 -10.89 -9.68 3.10
N VAL A 105 -9.64 -9.76 3.52
CA VAL A 105 -8.61 -10.54 2.82
C VAL A 105 -8.03 -11.55 3.77
N THR A 106 -8.09 -12.81 3.36
CA THR A 106 -7.45 -13.93 4.07
C THR A 106 -6.26 -14.42 3.27
N TRP A 107 -5.17 -14.70 3.97
CA TRP A 107 -3.99 -15.36 3.41
C TRP A 107 -3.40 -16.34 4.42
N GLU A 108 -2.63 -17.28 3.93
CA GLU A 108 -1.84 -18.20 4.75
C GLU A 108 -0.47 -17.57 5.01
N ASP A 109 -0.22 -17.17 6.24
CA ASP A 109 1.06 -16.60 6.65
C ASP A 109 2.03 -17.72 7.05
N ALA A 110 3.24 -17.70 6.54
CA ALA A 110 4.23 -18.74 6.79
C ALA A 110 4.63 -18.89 8.26
N VAL A 111 4.33 -17.90 9.11
CA VAL A 111 4.68 -17.91 10.55
C VAL A 111 3.43 -18.00 11.41
N TYR A 112 2.40 -17.24 11.12
CA TYR A 112 1.18 -17.15 11.95
C TYR A 112 0.04 -18.05 11.46
N GLY A 113 0.18 -18.72 10.30
CA GLY A 113 -0.93 -19.45 9.69
C GLY A 113 -2.00 -18.53 9.10
N PRO A 114 -3.28 -18.92 9.06
CA PRO A 114 -4.32 -18.13 8.43
C PRO A 114 -4.58 -16.80 9.15
N ILE A 115 -4.47 -15.71 8.41
CA ILE A 115 -4.75 -14.36 8.91
C ILE A 115 -5.86 -13.75 8.04
N THR A 116 -6.85 -13.13 8.68
CA THR A 116 -7.91 -12.37 8.03
C THR A 116 -7.89 -10.92 8.52
N VAL A 117 -7.81 -9.98 7.60
CA VAL A 117 -7.81 -8.54 7.92
C VAL A 117 -8.78 -7.81 6.99
N SER A 118 -9.62 -6.98 7.57
CA SER A 118 -10.47 -6.08 6.80
C SER A 118 -9.65 -5.05 6.05
N ASN A 119 -9.90 -4.94 4.77
CA ASN A 119 -9.19 -4.03 3.90
C ASN A 119 -9.95 -2.72 3.69
N THR A 120 -9.23 -1.68 3.32
CA THR A 120 -9.76 -0.37 2.97
C THR A 120 -9.09 0.13 1.70
N GLU A 121 -9.77 0.98 0.97
CA GLU A 121 -9.18 1.65 -0.19
C GLU A 121 -7.93 2.42 0.19
N LEU A 122 -6.95 2.37 -0.68
CA LEU A 122 -5.69 3.07 -0.47
C LEU A 122 -5.38 4.02 -1.63
N VAL A 123 -4.70 5.10 -1.33
CA VAL A 123 -4.06 5.93 -2.35
C VAL A 123 -2.85 5.17 -2.90
N ILE A 124 -2.76 5.03 -4.22
CA ILE A 124 -1.62 4.40 -4.89
C ILE A 124 -0.65 5.42 -5.48
N MET A 125 -1.17 6.56 -5.98
CA MET A 125 -0.34 7.68 -6.44
C MET A 125 -0.78 8.95 -5.77
N ARG A 126 0.16 9.71 -5.25
CA ARG A 126 -0.06 11.02 -4.64
C ARG A 126 -0.31 12.08 -5.73
N SER A 127 -0.85 13.22 -5.32
CA SER A 127 -1.08 14.36 -6.22
C SER A 127 0.19 14.98 -6.84
N ASP A 128 1.35 14.68 -6.27
CA ASP A 128 2.67 15.06 -6.78
C ASP A 128 3.27 14.02 -7.76
N GLY A 129 2.53 12.94 -8.06
CA GLY A 129 2.97 11.86 -8.95
C GLY A 129 3.90 10.83 -8.30
N ILE A 130 4.12 10.92 -6.98
CA ILE A 130 4.93 9.94 -6.26
C ILE A 130 4.05 8.78 -5.80
N PRO A 131 4.46 7.51 -6.04
CA PRO A 131 3.71 6.35 -5.57
C PRO A 131 3.74 6.26 -4.04
N THR A 132 2.69 5.67 -3.47
CA THR A 132 2.70 5.30 -2.05
C THR A 132 3.47 4.00 -1.82
N TYR A 133 3.90 3.79 -0.58
CA TYR A 133 4.69 2.62 -0.19
C TYR A 133 4.09 1.28 -0.66
N ASN A 134 2.82 1.03 -0.34
CA ASN A 134 2.19 -0.25 -0.67
C ASN A 134 2.12 -0.52 -2.17
N PHE A 135 1.97 0.51 -2.98
CA PHE A 135 1.92 0.38 -4.42
C PHE A 135 3.34 0.18 -5.02
N ALA A 136 4.29 1.02 -4.62
CA ALA A 136 5.66 0.92 -5.13
C ALA A 136 6.28 -0.45 -4.83
N VAL A 137 6.12 -0.96 -3.60
CA VAL A 137 6.70 -2.26 -3.22
C VAL A 137 6.09 -3.42 -4.00
N VAL A 138 4.78 -3.40 -4.29
CA VAL A 138 4.14 -4.45 -5.10
C VAL A 138 4.66 -4.45 -6.54
N VAL A 139 4.80 -3.27 -7.15
CA VAL A 139 5.35 -3.16 -8.51
C VAL A 139 6.79 -3.65 -8.55
N ASP A 140 7.61 -3.28 -7.58
CA ASP A 140 9.01 -3.70 -7.49
C ASP A 140 9.11 -5.22 -7.28
N ASP A 141 8.34 -5.78 -6.37
CA ASP A 141 8.34 -7.22 -6.08
C ASP A 141 7.91 -8.05 -7.30
N ILE A 142 6.93 -7.56 -8.07
CA ILE A 142 6.51 -8.20 -9.32
C ILE A 142 7.65 -8.17 -10.36
N ASP A 143 8.21 -7.01 -10.60
CA ASP A 143 9.27 -6.84 -11.61
C ASP A 143 10.55 -7.61 -11.23
N MET A 144 10.85 -7.72 -9.93
CA MET A 144 11.98 -8.49 -9.40
C MET A 144 11.66 -9.97 -9.17
N LYS A 145 10.41 -10.40 -9.45
CA LYS A 145 9.95 -11.79 -9.29
C LYS A 145 10.15 -12.33 -7.87
N MET A 146 9.84 -11.52 -6.86
CA MET A 146 9.92 -11.91 -5.46
C MET A 146 8.92 -13.02 -5.15
N THR A 147 9.39 -14.13 -4.62
CA THR A 147 8.57 -15.30 -4.29
C THR A 147 8.15 -15.34 -2.82
N HIS A 148 8.92 -14.71 -1.96
CA HIS A 148 8.68 -14.68 -0.51
C HIS A 148 8.93 -13.26 0.02
N VAL A 149 8.07 -12.82 0.94
CA VAL A 149 8.21 -11.53 1.65
C VAL A 149 8.20 -11.82 3.15
N ILE A 150 9.40 -11.85 3.74
CA ILE A 150 9.59 -12.09 5.18
C ILE A 150 9.91 -10.75 5.85
N ARG A 151 9.05 -10.33 6.80
CA ARG A 151 9.16 -8.98 7.39
C ARG A 151 8.57 -8.91 8.80
N GLY A 152 8.69 -7.78 9.47
CA GLY A 152 8.12 -7.56 10.80
C GLY A 152 6.59 -7.56 10.81
N ALA A 153 6.01 -8.03 11.91
CA ALA A 153 4.55 -8.13 12.11
C ALA A 153 3.83 -6.75 12.10
N ASP A 154 4.56 -5.64 12.21
CA ASP A 154 4.01 -4.30 12.04
C ASP A 154 3.51 -4.04 10.60
N HIS A 155 3.87 -4.89 9.64
CA HIS A 155 3.40 -4.85 8.27
C HIS A 155 2.18 -5.73 7.98
N ILE A 156 1.64 -6.47 8.93
CA ILE A 156 0.45 -7.33 8.74
C ILE A 156 -0.71 -6.53 8.13
N ASN A 157 -0.97 -5.32 8.62
CA ASN A 157 -2.04 -4.47 8.08
C ASN A 157 -1.78 -3.92 6.66
N ASN A 158 -0.57 -4.04 6.13
CA ASN A 158 -0.24 -3.70 4.74
C ASN A 158 -0.51 -4.85 3.78
N THR A 159 -0.40 -6.08 4.25
CA THR A 159 -0.50 -7.30 3.44
C THR A 159 -1.80 -7.41 2.66
N PRO A 160 -3.00 -7.21 3.24
CA PRO A 160 -4.25 -7.31 2.48
C PRO A 160 -4.34 -6.28 1.33
N ARG A 161 -3.80 -5.08 1.52
CA ARG A 161 -3.74 -4.04 0.49
C ARG A 161 -2.84 -4.47 -0.67
N GLN A 162 -1.71 -5.06 -0.35
CA GLN A 162 -0.75 -5.57 -1.33
C GLN A 162 -1.32 -6.77 -2.08
N ILE A 163 -1.95 -7.73 -1.40
CA ILE A 163 -2.60 -8.89 -2.02
C ILE A 163 -3.65 -8.45 -3.05
N ASN A 164 -4.48 -7.46 -2.72
CA ASN A 164 -5.49 -6.97 -3.67
C ASN A 164 -4.86 -6.27 -4.88
N LEU A 165 -3.74 -5.59 -4.72
CA LEU A 165 -2.97 -5.02 -5.84
C LEU A 165 -2.41 -6.13 -6.75
N TYR A 166 -1.82 -7.19 -6.19
CA TYR A 166 -1.36 -8.36 -6.96
C TYR A 166 -2.50 -8.96 -7.78
N ARG A 167 -3.65 -9.19 -7.15
CA ARG A 167 -4.84 -9.75 -7.81
C ARG A 167 -5.34 -8.87 -8.95
N ALA A 168 -5.41 -7.55 -8.75
CA ALA A 168 -5.82 -6.60 -9.78
C ALA A 168 -4.83 -6.54 -10.95
N LEU A 169 -3.56 -6.79 -10.70
CA LEU A 169 -2.51 -6.88 -11.72
C LEU A 169 -2.45 -8.26 -12.40
N GLY A 170 -3.25 -9.24 -11.94
CA GLY A 170 -3.29 -10.60 -12.49
C GLY A 170 -2.04 -11.42 -12.15
N VAL A 171 -1.37 -11.11 -11.05
CA VAL A 171 -0.16 -11.79 -10.57
C VAL A 171 -0.46 -12.48 -9.25
N GLU A 172 0.03 -13.71 -9.09
CA GLU A 172 -0.07 -14.43 -7.84
C GLU A 172 0.75 -13.73 -6.75
N PRO A 173 0.18 -13.45 -5.57
CA PRO A 173 0.92 -12.86 -4.47
C PRO A 173 2.08 -13.75 -4.02
N PRO A 174 3.19 -13.18 -3.51
CA PRO A 174 4.26 -13.94 -2.88
C PRO A 174 3.78 -14.60 -1.59
N ILE A 175 4.54 -15.57 -1.09
CA ILE A 175 4.34 -16.12 0.25
C ILE A 175 4.76 -15.07 1.26
N PHE A 176 3.83 -14.67 2.14
CA PHE A 176 4.11 -13.74 3.24
C PHE A 176 4.46 -14.48 4.52
N GLY A 177 5.48 -14.00 5.23
CA GLY A 177 5.81 -14.45 6.57
C GLY A 177 6.10 -13.25 7.48
N HIS A 178 5.35 -13.10 8.56
CA HIS A 178 5.50 -11.99 9.48
C HIS A 178 6.18 -12.45 10.77
N LEU A 179 7.28 -11.79 11.14
CA LEU A 179 8.06 -12.11 12.33
C LEU A 179 7.66 -11.21 13.50
N PRO A 180 7.64 -11.71 14.74
CA PRO A 180 7.41 -10.90 15.93
C PRO A 180 8.36 -9.71 16.00
N LEU A 181 7.88 -8.59 16.55
CA LEU A 181 8.71 -7.41 16.76
C LEU A 181 9.68 -7.64 17.91
N ILE A 182 10.89 -7.11 17.76
CA ILE A 182 11.85 -7.02 18.85
C ILE A 182 11.53 -5.75 19.62
N ASN A 183 11.16 -5.91 20.89
CA ASN A 183 10.80 -4.83 21.78
C ASN A 183 11.92 -4.53 22.79
N GLY A 184 12.01 -3.29 23.21
CA GLY A 184 12.85 -2.87 24.32
C GLY A 184 12.28 -3.29 25.69
N PRO A 185 12.99 -3.00 26.79
CA PRO A 185 12.52 -3.28 28.15
C PRO A 185 11.22 -2.57 28.51
N ASP A 186 10.89 -1.48 27.81
CA ASP A 186 9.66 -0.72 27.95
C ASP A 186 8.47 -1.29 27.15
N GLY A 187 8.63 -2.47 26.53
CA GLY A 187 7.63 -3.13 25.69
C GLY A 187 7.38 -2.45 24.34
N LYS A 188 8.09 -1.38 24.01
CA LYS A 188 7.96 -0.70 22.73
C LYS A 188 8.92 -1.26 21.70
N LYS A 189 8.53 -1.20 20.42
CA LYS A 189 9.39 -1.57 19.30
C LYS A 189 10.73 -0.84 19.37
N LEU A 190 11.84 -1.58 19.25
CA LEU A 190 13.17 -0.98 19.15
C LEU A 190 13.26 -0.02 17.98
N SER A 191 13.76 1.18 18.24
CA SER A 191 14.01 2.19 17.22
C SER A 191 15.27 1.85 16.42
N LYS A 192 15.28 2.18 15.13
CA LYS A 192 16.45 2.13 14.27
C LYS A 192 17.37 3.36 14.44
N ARG A 193 17.09 4.21 15.42
CA ARG A 193 17.83 5.45 15.70
C ARG A 193 18.59 5.34 17.00
#